data_f90ff26d4cf642efb0cabad3c1f80703
#
_entry.id   f90ff26d4cf642efb0cabad3c1f80703
#
_cell.length_a   1.000
_cell.length_b   1.000
_cell.length_c   1.000
_cell.angle_alpha   90.00
_cell.angle_beta   90.00
_cell.angle_gamma   90.00
#
_symmetry.space_group_name_H-M   'P 1'
#
loop_
_entity.id
_entity.type
_entity.pdbx_description
1 polymer ?
#
loop_
_entity_poly.entity_id
_entity_poly.type
_entity_poly.pdbx_seq_one_letter_code
_entity_poly.pdbx_strand_id
1 'polypeptide(L)'
;NFVRQEMDAIGGQEISMPVVHPAEIWQESGRWYQIGPEMARFKDRSGRDMVLGMTHEEVVADLVRHEIQSYRQLPQLIYQIQTKFRDEPRARAGLIRVREFTMKDSYSLDADWEGLDEQYRRHYQAYFNIYNRCGLPVIAVKSDTGMMGGSMAHEFMYLTPIGEDTLLICEESGYAANREVATFIKPAIQTGPPLPVERVATPGTTTIESLARFLNIPTSQTAKAYFAVATVPENGGYTTRFVVAIIRGDMEVNETKLANALKAKELRVANDEEIRAAGAVPGYGSAIGVRNAIVVVDDAIPVSPNLVAGANEEGYHLLNTNYGRDYQADIVADIAAAREGDLSPDGAGPLKAVRGVEVGNIFELGTRYSEALGCTFLDRNGEAKPVVMGSYGIGIGRLLACIAEHYCDDKGLMWPVSVAPYHVHLVLASGDDDRARELADALYGELLSAKVEVLYDDRPERPGVKFNDADLIGLPLRLTIGSKSLAQGGVEVKRRNRDERRIVAVDQVLQHVQDEIAALFAEIDSRVVEVDFVD
;
A
#
# COMPACT_ATOMS: atom_id res chain seq x y z
N ASN A 1 -10.28 -9.78 16.39
CA ASN A 1 -11.09 -10.99 16.15
C ASN A 1 -11.43 -11.18 14.66
N PHE A 2 -11.94 -10.14 13.94
CA PHE A 2 -12.34 -10.30 12.53
C PHE A 2 -11.20 -10.74 11.62
N VAL A 3 -9.99 -10.21 11.81
CA VAL A 3 -8.81 -10.62 11.05
C VAL A 3 -8.56 -12.12 11.17
N ARG A 4 -8.66 -12.69 12.39
CA ARG A 4 -8.54 -14.14 12.61
C ARG A 4 -9.66 -14.91 11.91
N GLN A 5 -10.90 -14.45 12.08
CA GLN A 5 -12.06 -15.11 11.48
C GLN A 5 -11.97 -15.20 9.96
N GLU A 6 -11.53 -14.11 9.29
CA GLU A 6 -11.37 -14.10 7.85
C GLU A 6 -10.17 -14.94 7.39
N MET A 7 -9.07 -14.96 8.15
CA MET A 7 -7.93 -15.84 7.83
C MET A 7 -8.30 -17.31 8.02
N ASP A 8 -8.98 -17.66 9.11
CA ASP A 8 -9.46 -19.03 9.38
C ASP A 8 -10.47 -19.47 8.31
N ALA A 9 -11.36 -18.56 7.84
CA ALA A 9 -12.37 -18.85 6.82
C ALA A 9 -11.75 -19.23 5.45
N ILE A 10 -10.58 -18.70 5.13
CA ILE A 10 -9.83 -19.07 3.91
C ILE A 10 -8.84 -20.23 4.13
N GLY A 11 -8.88 -20.89 5.30
CA GLY A 11 -8.06 -22.06 5.62
C GLY A 11 -6.71 -21.75 6.26
N GLY A 12 -6.51 -20.52 6.76
CA GLY A 12 -5.28 -20.13 7.46
C GLY A 12 -5.11 -20.82 8.80
N GLN A 13 -3.85 -21.11 9.16
CA GLN A 13 -3.45 -21.67 10.44
C GLN A 13 -2.61 -20.64 11.20
N GLU A 14 -3.06 -20.24 12.39
CA GLU A 14 -2.33 -19.26 13.22
C GLU A 14 -1.09 -19.91 13.84
N ILE A 15 0.07 -19.29 13.60
CA ILE A 15 1.34 -19.67 14.23
C ILE A 15 1.97 -18.46 14.91
N SER A 16 3.04 -18.66 15.67
CA SER A 16 3.82 -17.59 16.28
C SER A 16 5.29 -17.79 15.95
N MET A 17 5.87 -16.82 15.27
CA MET A 17 7.28 -16.83 14.86
C MET A 17 8.08 -15.78 15.66
N PRO A 18 9.40 -15.97 15.83
CA PRO A 18 10.22 -15.03 16.60
C PRO A 18 10.31 -13.66 15.93
N VAL A 19 10.46 -12.59 16.74
CA VAL A 19 10.72 -11.22 16.28
C VAL A 19 12.21 -10.98 16.07
N VAL A 20 13.05 -11.70 16.80
CA VAL A 20 14.51 -11.62 16.66
C VAL A 20 14.96 -12.72 15.70
N HIS A 21 15.56 -12.35 14.60
CA HIS A 21 16.00 -13.27 13.56
C HIS A 21 17.51 -13.37 13.51
N PRO A 22 18.08 -14.57 13.21
CA PRO A 22 19.48 -14.70 12.86
C PRO A 22 19.76 -14.00 11.51
N ALA A 23 20.94 -13.36 11.39
CA ALA A 23 21.30 -12.65 10.16
C ALA A 23 21.46 -13.61 8.96
N GLU A 24 21.78 -14.86 9.20
CA GLU A 24 22.10 -15.86 8.19
C GLU A 24 20.97 -16.03 7.17
N ILE A 25 19.72 -16.13 7.60
CA ILE A 25 18.57 -16.28 6.69
C ILE A 25 18.35 -15.04 5.82
N TRP A 26 18.66 -13.85 6.34
CA TRP A 26 18.61 -12.60 5.60
C TRP A 26 19.77 -12.45 4.61
N GLN A 27 20.94 -13.04 4.95
CA GLN A 27 22.08 -13.12 4.05
C GLN A 27 21.83 -14.10 2.92
N GLU A 28 21.21 -15.24 3.19
CA GLU A 28 20.80 -16.23 2.18
C GLU A 28 19.82 -15.64 1.17
N SER A 29 18.80 -14.88 1.61
CA SER A 29 17.87 -14.19 0.71
C SER A 29 18.49 -13.00 -0.03
N GLY A 30 19.66 -12.55 0.39
CA GLY A 30 20.33 -11.35 -0.12
C GLY A 30 19.80 -10.03 0.42
N ARG A 31 18.67 -10.03 1.13
CA ARG A 31 18.04 -8.80 1.66
C ARG A 31 18.87 -8.12 2.76
N TRP A 32 19.72 -8.86 3.47
CA TRP A 32 20.70 -8.25 4.37
C TRP A 32 21.54 -7.14 3.74
N TYR A 33 21.88 -7.31 2.43
CA TYR A 33 22.74 -6.39 1.68
C TYR A 33 21.93 -5.36 0.88
N GLN A 34 20.63 -5.61 0.70
CA GLN A 34 19.75 -4.76 -0.10
C GLN A 34 19.04 -3.70 0.74
N ILE A 35 18.64 -4.06 1.97
CA ILE A 35 17.89 -3.17 2.84
C ILE A 35 18.85 -2.19 3.54
N GLY A 36 18.44 -0.94 3.60
CA GLY A 36 19.21 0.16 4.18
C GLY A 36 19.17 0.20 5.73
N PRO A 37 19.34 1.41 6.31
CA PRO A 37 19.40 1.61 7.75
C PRO A 37 18.06 1.37 8.47
N GLU A 38 16.96 1.25 7.75
CA GLU A 38 15.65 0.88 8.32
C GLU A 38 15.60 -0.54 8.88
N MET A 39 16.53 -1.41 8.50
CA MET A 39 16.74 -2.71 9.14
C MET A 39 17.53 -2.54 10.43
N ALA A 40 16.92 -2.81 11.57
CA ALA A 40 17.58 -2.77 12.87
C ALA A 40 18.47 -4.01 13.06
N ARG A 41 19.80 -3.81 12.92
CA ARG A 41 20.83 -4.84 13.08
C ARG A 41 21.53 -4.69 14.43
N PHE A 42 21.79 -5.81 15.10
CA PHE A 42 22.52 -5.80 16.37
C PHE A 42 23.31 -7.12 16.54
N LYS A 43 24.12 -7.19 17.58
CA LYS A 43 24.86 -8.41 17.95
C LYS A 43 24.31 -9.01 19.23
N ASP A 44 24.18 -10.36 19.25
CA ASP A 44 23.86 -11.06 20.47
C ASP A 44 25.09 -11.08 21.42
N ARG A 45 24.90 -11.67 22.60
CA ARG A 45 25.95 -11.80 23.62
C ARG A 45 27.19 -12.57 23.13
N SER A 46 27.02 -13.45 22.14
CA SER A 46 28.10 -14.25 21.54
C SER A 46 28.75 -13.56 20.33
N GLY A 47 28.31 -12.35 19.99
CA GLY A 47 28.83 -11.56 18.86
C GLY A 47 28.22 -11.93 17.50
N ARG A 48 27.18 -12.76 17.45
CA ARG A 48 26.47 -13.10 16.20
C ARG A 48 25.58 -11.95 15.76
N ASP A 49 25.53 -11.71 14.45
CA ASP A 49 24.66 -10.72 13.87
C ASP A 49 23.20 -11.16 13.91
N MET A 50 22.31 -10.27 14.33
CA MET A 50 20.89 -10.46 14.51
C MET A 50 20.10 -9.31 13.87
N VAL A 51 18.82 -9.56 13.60
CA VAL A 51 17.89 -8.56 13.04
C VAL A 51 16.59 -8.56 13.86
N LEU A 52 16.03 -7.36 14.08
CA LEU A 52 14.61 -7.26 14.44
C LEU A 52 13.77 -7.43 13.18
N GLY A 53 12.81 -8.34 13.20
CA GLY A 53 12.00 -8.70 12.03
C GLY A 53 11.22 -7.51 11.46
N MET A 54 11.56 -7.11 10.25
CA MET A 54 10.79 -6.15 9.45
C MET A 54 9.59 -6.82 8.78
N THR A 55 9.82 -8.06 8.35
CA THR A 55 8.89 -9.01 7.72
C THR A 55 9.34 -10.42 8.09
N HIS A 56 8.63 -11.48 7.69
CA HIS A 56 8.96 -12.85 8.08
C HIS A 56 9.09 -13.84 6.91
N GLU A 57 9.25 -13.37 5.67
CA GLU A 57 9.40 -14.23 4.48
C GLU A 57 10.57 -15.21 4.64
N GLU A 58 11.72 -14.72 5.12
CA GLU A 58 12.90 -15.54 5.37
C GLU A 58 12.67 -16.61 6.46
N VAL A 59 11.98 -16.21 7.54
CA VAL A 59 11.64 -17.13 8.63
C VAL A 59 10.67 -18.22 8.16
N VAL A 60 9.69 -17.84 7.34
CA VAL A 60 8.74 -18.78 6.74
C VAL A 60 9.45 -19.73 5.80
N ALA A 61 10.30 -19.23 4.91
CA ALA A 61 11.05 -20.09 3.99
C ALA A 61 12.01 -21.04 4.75
N ASP A 62 12.65 -20.56 5.82
CA ASP A 62 13.49 -21.40 6.68
C ASP A 62 12.68 -22.51 7.37
N LEU A 63 11.50 -22.19 7.91
CA LEU A 63 10.58 -23.18 8.48
C LEU A 63 10.14 -24.21 7.41
N VAL A 64 9.71 -23.72 6.25
CA VAL A 64 9.12 -24.54 5.17
C VAL A 64 10.16 -25.50 4.57
N ARG A 65 11.43 -25.09 4.38
CA ARG A 65 12.48 -25.98 3.85
C ARG A 65 12.76 -27.20 4.75
N HIS A 66 12.39 -27.13 6.03
CA HIS A 66 12.55 -28.24 6.95
C HIS A 66 11.29 -29.10 7.08
N GLU A 67 10.11 -28.53 6.87
CA GLU A 67 8.83 -29.18 7.14
C GLU A 67 8.14 -29.72 5.88
N ILE A 68 8.27 -29.05 4.71
CA ILE A 68 7.60 -29.43 3.48
C ILE A 68 8.58 -30.15 2.56
N GLN A 69 8.32 -31.46 2.32
CA GLN A 69 9.16 -32.34 1.51
C GLN A 69 8.40 -32.93 0.30
N SER A 70 7.08 -32.82 0.25
CA SER A 70 6.25 -33.48 -0.76
C SER A 70 5.07 -32.60 -1.16
N TYR A 71 4.69 -32.67 -2.44
CA TYR A 71 3.48 -32.02 -2.98
C TYR A 71 2.20 -32.35 -2.20
N ARG A 72 2.16 -33.47 -1.46
CA ARG A 72 1.01 -33.86 -0.65
C ARG A 72 0.79 -33.00 0.58
N GLN A 73 1.78 -32.20 0.95
CA GLN A 73 1.73 -31.27 2.08
C GLN A 73 1.31 -29.86 1.63
N LEU A 74 1.14 -29.64 0.32
CA LEU A 74 0.70 -28.39 -0.30
C LEU A 74 -0.74 -28.51 -0.83
N PRO A 75 -1.53 -27.43 -0.88
CA PRO A 75 -1.20 -26.10 -0.42
C PRO A 75 -1.22 -25.97 1.11
N GLN A 76 -0.53 -24.96 1.64
CA GLN A 76 -0.58 -24.56 3.05
C GLN A 76 -0.82 -23.06 3.14
N LEU A 77 -1.59 -22.62 4.10
CA LEU A 77 -1.75 -21.21 4.45
C LEU A 77 -1.50 -21.03 5.94
N ILE A 78 -0.47 -20.27 6.26
CA ILE A 78 -0.11 -19.94 7.64
C ILE A 78 -0.17 -18.44 7.85
N TYR A 79 -0.51 -18.00 9.05
CA TYR A 79 -0.48 -16.58 9.40
C TYR A 79 -0.09 -16.36 10.85
N GLN A 80 0.30 -15.14 11.15
CA GLN A 80 0.55 -14.67 12.51
C GLN A 80 0.03 -13.25 12.70
N ILE A 81 -0.14 -12.86 13.96
CA ILE A 81 -0.33 -11.47 14.38
C ILE A 81 0.84 -11.15 15.31
N GLN A 82 1.87 -10.50 14.77
CA GLN A 82 3.17 -10.38 15.43
C GLN A 82 3.76 -8.98 15.25
N THR A 83 4.59 -8.58 16.22
CA THR A 83 5.37 -7.34 16.18
C THR A 83 6.35 -7.34 15.02
N LYS A 84 6.43 -6.20 14.34
CA LYS A 84 7.46 -5.85 13.36
C LYS A 84 8.21 -4.62 13.84
N PHE A 85 9.46 -4.53 13.47
CA PHE A 85 10.28 -3.35 13.71
C PHE A 85 10.91 -2.86 12.42
N ARG A 86 10.70 -1.56 12.11
CA ARG A 86 11.35 -0.84 11.02
C ARG A 86 11.89 0.45 11.58
N ASP A 87 13.20 0.71 11.47
CA ASP A 87 13.82 1.94 11.99
C ASP A 87 13.48 3.12 11.06
N GLU A 88 12.22 3.46 11.06
CA GLU A 88 11.63 4.50 10.26
C GLU A 88 12.25 5.86 10.61
N PRO A 89 12.84 6.58 9.65
CA PRO A 89 13.54 7.84 9.93
C PRO A 89 12.62 8.94 10.44
N ARG A 90 11.33 8.89 10.08
CA ARG A 90 10.32 9.90 10.44
C ARG A 90 9.00 9.25 10.82
N ALA A 91 8.91 8.74 12.06
CA ALA A 91 7.61 8.36 12.64
C ALA A 91 6.70 9.59 12.71
N ARG A 92 5.43 9.44 12.30
CA ARG A 92 4.45 10.54 12.23
C ARG A 92 3.01 10.03 12.14
N ALA A 93 2.05 10.96 12.29
CA ALA A 93 0.61 10.68 12.20
C ALA A 93 0.15 9.55 13.14
N GLY A 94 0.55 9.63 14.42
CA GLY A 94 0.13 8.67 15.46
C GLY A 94 0.54 7.23 15.11
N LEU A 95 -0.43 6.32 14.99
CA LEU A 95 -0.19 4.91 14.66
C LEU A 95 -0.08 4.63 13.15
N ILE A 96 -0.21 5.63 12.29
CA ILE A 96 -0.11 5.43 10.83
C ILE A 96 1.31 5.07 10.43
N ARG A 97 2.33 5.76 10.99
CA ARG A 97 3.74 5.51 10.68
C ARG A 97 4.59 5.49 11.94
N VAL A 98 4.88 4.30 12.42
CA VAL A 98 5.62 4.02 13.65
C VAL A 98 6.75 3.05 13.37
N ARG A 99 7.70 2.92 14.32
CA ARG A 99 8.85 2.00 14.19
C ARG A 99 8.50 0.58 14.62
N GLU A 100 7.77 0.44 15.72
CA GLU A 100 7.29 -0.85 16.23
C GLU A 100 5.77 -0.93 16.06
N PHE A 101 5.30 -1.98 15.41
CA PHE A 101 3.88 -2.15 15.14
C PHE A 101 3.49 -3.63 15.04
N THR A 102 2.23 -3.91 15.32
CA THR A 102 1.64 -5.23 15.10
C THR A 102 1.15 -5.35 13.68
N MET A 103 1.54 -6.44 13.00
CA MET A 103 1.09 -6.80 11.68
C MET A 103 0.41 -8.18 11.71
N LYS A 104 -0.72 -8.34 11.04
CA LYS A 104 -1.14 -9.63 10.55
C LYS A 104 -0.38 -9.87 9.25
N ASP A 105 0.41 -10.89 9.24
CA ASP A 105 1.09 -11.38 8.03
C ASP A 105 0.75 -12.85 7.81
N SER A 106 0.27 -13.16 6.60
CA SER A 106 -0.03 -14.51 6.15
C SER A 106 0.80 -14.85 4.93
N TYR A 107 1.01 -16.14 4.74
CA TYR A 107 1.87 -16.71 3.72
C TYR A 107 1.20 -17.92 3.12
N SER A 108 0.94 -17.88 1.81
CA SER A 108 0.54 -19.06 1.07
C SER A 108 1.75 -19.81 0.55
N LEU A 109 1.66 -21.13 0.53
CA LEU A 109 2.69 -22.06 0.13
C LEU A 109 2.04 -23.04 -0.84
N ASP A 110 2.40 -22.93 -2.11
CA ASP A 110 1.72 -23.60 -3.21
C ASP A 110 2.69 -24.42 -4.04
N ALA A 111 2.17 -25.43 -4.73
CA ALA A 111 2.95 -26.29 -5.62
C ALA A 111 3.23 -25.65 -6.98
N ASP A 112 2.41 -24.70 -7.39
CA ASP A 112 2.45 -24.03 -8.69
C ASP A 112 1.82 -22.62 -8.63
N TRP A 113 1.90 -21.93 -9.75
CA TRP A 113 1.39 -20.57 -9.89
C TRP A 113 -0.14 -20.49 -9.89
N GLU A 114 -0.84 -21.54 -10.33
CA GLU A 114 -2.31 -21.60 -10.30
C GLU A 114 -2.82 -21.62 -8.85
N GLY A 115 -2.14 -22.40 -7.99
CA GLY A 115 -2.43 -22.40 -6.55
C GLY A 115 -2.17 -21.04 -5.90
N LEU A 116 -1.06 -20.37 -6.26
CA LEU A 116 -0.77 -19.02 -5.79
C LEU A 116 -1.86 -18.02 -6.20
N ASP A 117 -2.29 -18.01 -7.48
CA ASP A 117 -3.35 -17.11 -7.95
C ASP A 117 -4.66 -17.35 -7.19
N GLU A 118 -5.04 -18.61 -6.94
CA GLU A 118 -6.22 -18.94 -6.13
C GLU A 118 -6.11 -18.36 -4.71
N GLN A 119 -4.97 -18.54 -4.04
CA GLN A 119 -4.74 -17.99 -2.71
C GLN A 119 -4.71 -16.46 -2.71
N TYR A 120 -4.16 -15.86 -3.74
CA TYR A 120 -4.13 -14.41 -3.91
C TYR A 120 -5.53 -13.81 -3.99
N ARG A 121 -6.40 -14.39 -4.82
CA ARG A 121 -7.81 -13.97 -4.97
C ARG A 121 -8.60 -14.19 -3.68
N ARG A 122 -8.37 -15.27 -2.96
CA ARG A 122 -8.99 -15.50 -1.64
C ARG A 122 -8.58 -14.43 -0.63
N HIS A 123 -7.31 -14.04 -0.59
CA HIS A 123 -6.83 -12.95 0.27
C HIS A 123 -7.41 -11.60 -0.15
N TYR A 124 -7.52 -11.35 -1.44
CA TYR A 124 -8.13 -10.13 -1.97
C TYR A 124 -9.54 -9.93 -1.42
N GLN A 125 -10.39 -10.95 -1.54
CA GLN A 125 -11.75 -10.92 -0.98
C GLN A 125 -11.75 -10.83 0.55
N ALA A 126 -10.92 -11.63 1.24
CA ALA A 126 -10.85 -11.64 2.70
C ALA A 126 -10.43 -10.27 3.26
N TYR A 127 -9.56 -9.55 2.57
CA TYR A 127 -9.14 -8.21 2.97
C TYR A 127 -10.29 -7.20 2.86
N PHE A 128 -11.06 -7.21 1.79
CA PHE A 128 -12.28 -6.40 1.70
C PHE A 128 -13.26 -6.74 2.82
N ASN A 129 -13.45 -8.02 3.12
CA ASN A 129 -14.29 -8.44 4.25
C ASN A 129 -13.77 -7.86 5.58
N ILE A 130 -12.46 -7.95 5.85
CA ILE A 130 -11.85 -7.40 7.07
C ILE A 130 -12.12 -5.90 7.18
N TYR A 131 -11.83 -5.13 6.13
CA TYR A 131 -11.99 -3.67 6.16
C TYR A 131 -13.45 -3.27 6.28
N ASN A 132 -14.35 -3.90 5.54
CA ASN A 132 -15.79 -3.67 5.61
C ASN A 132 -16.35 -3.99 7.01
N ARG A 133 -15.94 -5.11 7.61
CA ARG A 133 -16.32 -5.49 8.98
C ARG A 133 -15.71 -4.56 10.04
N CYS A 134 -14.59 -3.91 9.77
CA CYS A 134 -14.03 -2.84 10.58
C CYS A 134 -14.68 -1.47 10.30
N GLY A 135 -15.55 -1.39 9.30
CA GLY A 135 -16.24 -0.16 8.91
C GLY A 135 -15.39 0.79 8.05
N LEU A 136 -14.18 0.40 7.61
CA LEU A 136 -13.29 1.27 6.85
C LEU A 136 -13.47 1.03 5.35
N PRO A 137 -13.92 2.03 4.57
CA PRO A 137 -13.98 1.91 3.11
C PRO A 137 -12.56 1.95 2.53
N VAL A 138 -12.25 0.98 1.69
CA VAL A 138 -10.96 0.91 0.98
C VAL A 138 -11.17 0.61 -0.50
N ILE A 139 -10.17 0.97 -1.30
CA ILE A 139 -10.03 0.50 -2.69
C ILE A 139 -8.74 -0.32 -2.81
N ALA A 140 -8.74 -1.32 -3.67
CA ALA A 140 -7.51 -2.01 -4.05
C ALA A 140 -6.91 -1.32 -5.27
N VAL A 141 -5.59 -1.11 -5.25
CA VAL A 141 -4.85 -0.46 -6.34
C VAL A 141 -3.63 -1.30 -6.71
N LYS A 142 -3.29 -1.33 -7.99
CA LYS A 142 -2.01 -1.90 -8.43
C LYS A 142 -0.86 -1.10 -7.85
N SER A 143 0.17 -1.80 -7.40
CA SER A 143 1.35 -1.19 -6.80
C SER A 143 2.65 -1.86 -7.28
N ASP A 144 3.76 -1.21 -6.98
CA ASP A 144 5.09 -1.77 -7.19
C ASP A 144 5.37 -2.89 -6.17
N THR A 145 6.07 -3.94 -6.60
CA THR A 145 6.47 -5.03 -5.69
C THR A 145 7.64 -4.65 -4.78
N GLY A 146 8.36 -3.59 -5.11
CA GLY A 146 9.42 -2.99 -4.31
C GLY A 146 10.46 -4.00 -3.80
N MET A 147 10.86 -3.84 -2.54
CA MET A 147 11.84 -4.72 -1.88
C MET A 147 11.32 -6.14 -1.66
N MET A 148 10.01 -6.37 -1.71
CA MET A 148 9.42 -7.70 -1.58
C MET A 148 9.70 -8.55 -2.81
N GLY A 149 9.69 -7.93 -3.99
CA GLY A 149 9.80 -8.58 -5.30
C GLY A 149 8.55 -9.40 -5.60
N GLY A 150 8.64 -10.22 -6.64
CA GLY A 150 7.51 -11.00 -7.14
C GLY A 150 6.96 -10.45 -8.45
N SER A 151 5.79 -10.94 -8.87
CA SER A 151 5.17 -10.64 -10.17
C SER A 151 4.05 -9.61 -10.09
N MET A 152 3.31 -9.57 -8.99
CA MET A 152 2.14 -8.71 -8.82
C MET A 152 2.00 -8.26 -7.36
N ALA A 153 1.49 -7.04 -7.17
CA ALA A 153 1.13 -6.53 -5.86
C ALA A 153 -0.12 -5.66 -5.95
N HIS A 154 -0.97 -5.74 -4.91
CA HIS A 154 -2.04 -4.79 -4.66
C HIS A 154 -1.93 -4.20 -3.27
N GLU A 155 -2.16 -2.88 -3.20
CA GLU A 155 -2.31 -2.14 -1.96
C GLU A 155 -3.78 -1.86 -1.70
N PHE A 156 -4.21 -2.03 -0.45
CA PHE A 156 -5.53 -1.62 0.00
C PHE A 156 -5.43 -0.22 0.60
N MET A 157 -6.07 0.74 -0.05
CA MET A 157 -5.91 2.16 0.23
C MET A 157 -7.17 2.76 0.84
N TYR A 158 -7.00 3.39 2.01
CA TYR A 158 -8.00 4.28 2.58
C TYR A 158 -7.80 5.69 2.01
N LEU A 159 -8.80 6.21 1.29
CA LEU A 159 -8.73 7.53 0.66
C LEU A 159 -8.94 8.63 1.71
N THR A 160 -7.94 9.48 1.88
CA THR A 160 -7.97 10.59 2.83
C THR A 160 -6.95 11.65 2.44
N PRO A 161 -7.26 12.96 2.63
CA PRO A 161 -6.32 14.05 2.34
C PRO A 161 -5.00 13.99 3.13
N ILE A 162 -4.99 13.34 4.28
CA ILE A 162 -3.77 13.16 5.10
C ILE A 162 -2.86 12.04 4.59
N GLY A 163 -3.32 11.28 3.57
CA GLY A 163 -2.56 10.18 2.99
C GLY A 163 -1.21 10.61 2.41
N GLU A 164 -0.23 9.73 2.46
CA GLU A 164 1.12 9.98 1.93
C GLU A 164 1.24 9.60 0.47
N ASP A 165 0.49 8.58 0.03
CA ASP A 165 0.54 8.07 -1.31
C ASP A 165 -0.37 8.85 -2.25
N THR A 166 0.06 9.00 -3.49
CA THR A 166 -0.75 9.57 -4.57
C THR A 166 -1.23 8.44 -5.47
N LEU A 167 -2.54 8.35 -5.60
CA LEU A 167 -3.19 7.38 -6.46
C LEU A 167 -3.77 8.10 -7.67
N LEU A 168 -3.78 7.41 -8.81
CA LEU A 168 -4.47 7.84 -10.02
C LEU A 168 -5.65 6.92 -10.25
N ILE A 169 -6.85 7.47 -10.24
CA ILE A 169 -8.11 6.74 -10.38
C ILE A 169 -8.93 7.27 -11.55
N CYS A 170 -9.65 6.38 -12.23
CA CYS A 170 -10.70 6.72 -13.20
C CYS A 170 -12.04 6.30 -12.61
N GLU A 171 -12.91 7.26 -12.31
CA GLU A 171 -14.22 6.97 -11.69
C GLU A 171 -15.16 6.24 -12.65
N GLU A 172 -15.00 6.44 -13.97
CA GLU A 172 -15.84 5.86 -15.02
C GLU A 172 -15.61 4.34 -15.21
N SER A 173 -14.35 3.89 -15.05
CA SER A 173 -13.99 2.47 -15.26
C SER A 173 -13.67 1.72 -13.98
N GLY A 174 -13.42 2.45 -12.88
CA GLY A 174 -12.89 1.87 -11.65
C GLY A 174 -11.39 1.58 -11.70
N TYR A 175 -10.67 1.99 -12.76
CA TYR A 175 -9.20 1.88 -12.79
C TYR A 175 -8.59 2.64 -11.60
N ALA A 176 -7.68 1.98 -10.89
CA ALA A 176 -6.97 2.60 -9.78
C ALA A 176 -5.54 2.03 -9.68
N ALA A 177 -4.55 2.90 -9.58
CA ALA A 177 -3.16 2.51 -9.43
C ALA A 177 -2.38 3.53 -8.59
N ASN A 178 -1.35 3.05 -7.88
CA ASN A 178 -0.37 3.94 -7.29
C ASN A 178 0.35 4.70 -8.42
N ARG A 179 0.61 5.99 -8.23
CA ARG A 179 1.28 6.85 -9.22
C ARG A 179 2.61 6.27 -9.73
N GLU A 180 3.27 5.47 -8.90
CA GLU A 180 4.53 4.84 -9.25
C GLU A 180 4.43 3.83 -10.39
N VAL A 181 3.26 3.22 -10.59
CA VAL A 181 3.02 2.20 -11.62
C VAL A 181 1.86 2.54 -12.55
N ALA A 182 1.15 3.63 -12.30
CA ALA A 182 -0.02 4.03 -13.08
C ALA A 182 0.32 4.18 -14.57
N THR A 183 -0.55 3.63 -15.42
CA THR A 183 -0.46 3.72 -16.87
C THR A 183 -1.55 4.65 -17.43
N PHE A 184 -1.38 5.12 -18.66
CA PHE A 184 -2.35 5.99 -19.33
C PHE A 184 -2.24 5.86 -20.85
N ILE A 185 -3.27 6.25 -21.57
CA ILE A 185 -3.22 6.36 -23.03
C ILE A 185 -2.40 7.59 -23.41
N LYS A 186 -1.23 7.36 -23.99
CA LYS A 186 -0.35 8.43 -24.44
C LYS A 186 -0.97 9.15 -25.65
N PRO A 187 -1.04 10.49 -25.66
CA PRO A 187 -1.64 11.23 -26.76
C PRO A 187 -0.95 10.91 -28.09
N ALA A 188 -1.75 10.64 -29.12
CA ALA A 188 -1.22 10.45 -30.47
C ALA A 188 -0.63 11.75 -31.01
N ILE A 189 0.45 11.63 -31.79
CA ILE A 189 1.02 12.75 -32.54
C ILE A 189 0.79 12.54 -34.02
N GLN A 190 0.94 13.64 -34.81
CA GLN A 190 0.87 13.54 -36.26
C GLN A 190 1.99 12.65 -36.78
N THR A 191 1.63 11.60 -37.51
CA THR A 191 2.55 10.68 -38.13
C THR A 191 2.81 11.13 -39.60
N GLY A 192 4.07 10.98 -40.03
CA GLY A 192 4.48 11.25 -41.40
C GLY A 192 5.70 10.38 -41.77
N PRO A 193 6.11 10.32 -43.01
CA PRO A 193 7.32 9.59 -43.38
C PRO A 193 8.55 10.18 -42.67
N PRO A 194 9.55 9.36 -42.33
CA PRO A 194 10.80 9.85 -41.79
C PRO A 194 11.48 10.86 -42.72
N LEU A 195 11.75 12.04 -42.20
CA LEU A 195 12.46 13.12 -42.92
C LEU A 195 13.98 13.00 -42.63
N PRO A 196 14.85 13.57 -43.50
CA PRO A 196 16.28 13.64 -43.24
C PRO A 196 16.60 14.39 -41.95
N VAL A 197 17.61 13.92 -41.20
CA VAL A 197 18.10 14.63 -40.01
C VAL A 197 18.72 15.95 -40.43
N GLU A 198 18.38 17.01 -39.73
CA GLU A 198 18.93 18.33 -39.91
C GLU A 198 19.47 18.88 -38.59
N ARG A 199 20.71 19.38 -38.58
CA ARG A 199 21.32 20.04 -37.43
C ARG A 199 20.97 21.52 -37.42
N VAL A 200 20.40 22.01 -36.34
CA VAL A 200 19.94 23.40 -36.19
C VAL A 200 20.56 24.05 -34.96
N ALA A 201 20.96 25.33 -35.13
CA ALA A 201 21.45 26.11 -34.00
C ALA A 201 20.30 26.57 -33.11
N THR A 202 20.39 26.30 -31.82
CA THR A 202 19.39 26.59 -30.80
C THR A 202 20.07 27.11 -29.53
N PRO A 203 20.75 28.26 -29.59
CA PRO A 203 21.53 28.76 -28.48
C PRO A 203 20.65 29.06 -27.24
N GLY A 204 21.09 28.60 -26.05
CA GLY A 204 20.41 28.87 -24.79
C GLY A 204 19.11 28.08 -24.54
N THR A 205 18.81 27.08 -25.37
CA THR A 205 17.60 26.24 -25.24
C THR A 205 17.92 24.92 -24.57
N THR A 206 18.07 24.94 -23.26
CA THR A 206 18.46 23.76 -22.45
C THR A 206 17.26 22.99 -21.86
N THR A 207 16.02 23.54 -21.99
CA THR A 207 14.79 22.88 -21.56
C THR A 207 13.86 22.61 -22.74
N ILE A 208 13.01 21.62 -22.62
CA ILE A 208 12.01 21.26 -23.65
C ILE A 208 11.12 22.45 -23.99
N GLU A 209 10.66 23.21 -22.99
CA GLU A 209 9.79 24.38 -23.19
C GLU A 209 10.51 25.51 -23.95
N SER A 210 11.79 25.75 -23.61
CA SER A 210 12.59 26.78 -24.33
C SER A 210 12.86 26.38 -25.78
N LEU A 211 13.16 25.09 -26.01
CA LEU A 211 13.39 24.51 -27.32
C LEU A 211 12.12 24.58 -28.19
N ALA A 212 10.99 24.10 -27.66
CA ALA A 212 9.70 24.09 -28.33
C ALA A 212 9.27 25.52 -28.73
N ARG A 213 9.45 26.47 -27.80
CA ARG A 213 9.17 27.91 -28.09
C ARG A 213 10.10 28.47 -29.15
N PHE A 214 11.39 28.18 -29.10
CA PHE A 214 12.39 28.67 -30.07
C PHE A 214 12.10 28.17 -31.47
N LEU A 215 11.72 26.90 -31.62
CA LEU A 215 11.41 26.27 -32.91
C LEU A 215 9.95 26.47 -33.35
N ASN A 216 9.10 27.04 -32.48
CA ASN A 216 7.67 27.20 -32.69
C ASN A 216 6.96 25.86 -33.00
N ILE A 217 7.25 24.85 -32.19
CA ILE A 217 6.66 23.49 -32.26
C ILE A 217 6.04 23.11 -30.91
N PRO A 218 5.10 22.16 -30.85
CA PRO A 218 4.62 21.65 -29.60
C PRO A 218 5.71 20.78 -28.90
N THR A 219 5.67 20.70 -27.57
CA THR A 219 6.60 19.88 -26.78
C THR A 219 6.52 18.40 -27.18
N SER A 220 5.36 17.92 -27.65
CA SER A 220 5.16 16.56 -28.16
C SER A 220 5.98 16.20 -29.41
N GLN A 221 6.53 17.20 -30.11
CA GLN A 221 7.44 17.00 -31.25
C GLN A 221 8.91 16.97 -30.82
N THR A 222 9.22 16.97 -29.54
CA THR A 222 10.58 16.88 -29.03
C THR A 222 10.82 15.54 -28.32
N ALA A 223 12.07 15.10 -28.28
CA ALA A 223 12.53 13.95 -27.48
C ALA A 223 13.40 14.48 -26.34
N LYS A 224 13.06 14.08 -25.12
CA LYS A 224 13.75 14.44 -23.89
C LYS A 224 14.66 13.28 -23.48
N ALA A 225 15.93 13.56 -23.21
CA ALA A 225 16.88 12.61 -22.64
C ALA A 225 16.91 12.78 -21.11
N TYR A 226 16.70 11.68 -20.39
CA TYR A 226 16.91 11.57 -18.95
C TYR A 226 18.14 10.71 -18.71
N PHE A 227 19.10 11.23 -17.97
CA PHE A 227 20.37 10.58 -17.70
C PHE A 227 20.41 10.07 -16.26
N ALA A 228 20.71 8.78 -16.11
CA ALA A 228 20.77 8.13 -14.82
C ALA A 228 21.98 7.21 -14.69
N VAL A 229 22.28 6.82 -13.47
CA VAL A 229 23.21 5.75 -13.14
C VAL A 229 22.42 4.68 -12.39
N ALA A 230 22.47 3.47 -12.90
CA ALA A 230 21.72 2.33 -12.35
C ALA A 230 22.66 1.20 -11.94
N THR A 231 22.36 0.56 -10.82
CA THR A 231 22.97 -0.71 -10.40
C THR A 231 22.10 -1.87 -10.91
N VAL A 232 22.54 -2.52 -11.97
CA VAL A 232 21.76 -3.55 -12.68
C VAL A 232 22.38 -4.93 -12.54
N PRO A 233 21.59 -6.02 -12.65
CA PRO A 233 22.11 -7.38 -12.59
C PRO A 233 22.99 -7.67 -13.83
N GLU A 234 24.16 -8.26 -13.60
CA GLU A 234 25.07 -8.72 -14.66
C GLU A 234 25.90 -9.91 -14.18
N ASN A 235 25.93 -11.00 -14.97
CA ASN A 235 26.75 -12.20 -14.72
C ASN A 235 26.63 -12.81 -13.30
N GLY A 236 25.41 -12.82 -12.73
CA GLY A 236 25.16 -13.34 -11.38
C GLY A 236 25.51 -12.38 -10.23
N GLY A 237 25.89 -11.14 -10.55
CA GLY A 237 26.14 -10.06 -9.61
C GLY A 237 25.44 -8.76 -10.02
N TYR A 238 25.94 -7.65 -9.51
CA TYR A 238 25.45 -6.31 -9.86
C TYR A 238 26.59 -5.44 -10.36
N THR A 239 26.28 -4.61 -11.36
CA THR A 239 27.24 -3.64 -11.91
C THR A 239 26.58 -2.28 -12.06
N THR A 240 27.37 -1.23 -11.95
CA THR A 240 26.90 0.15 -12.17
C THR A 240 27.00 0.49 -13.64
N ARG A 241 25.90 0.94 -14.23
CA ARG A 241 25.79 1.30 -15.65
C ARG A 241 25.23 2.71 -15.80
N PHE A 242 25.74 3.44 -16.78
CA PHE A 242 25.13 4.70 -17.22
C PHE A 242 23.90 4.39 -18.07
N VAL A 243 22.82 5.12 -17.88
CA VAL A 243 21.52 4.91 -18.53
C VAL A 243 21.10 6.20 -19.23
N VAL A 244 20.64 6.06 -20.45
CA VAL A 244 19.99 7.13 -21.22
C VAL A 244 18.55 6.70 -21.49
N ALA A 245 17.60 7.34 -20.80
CA ALA A 245 16.19 7.13 -21.05
C ALA A 245 15.65 8.24 -21.97
N ILE A 246 15.02 7.84 -23.07
CA ILE A 246 14.41 8.76 -24.04
C ILE A 246 12.90 8.70 -23.93
N ILE A 247 12.31 9.86 -23.71
CA ILE A 247 10.86 10.04 -23.63
C ILE A 247 10.43 11.23 -24.48
N ARG A 248 9.18 11.25 -24.90
CA ARG A 248 8.62 12.38 -25.64
C ARG A 248 8.53 13.62 -24.73
N GLY A 249 8.80 14.81 -25.25
CA GLY A 249 9.00 16.01 -24.44
C GLY A 249 7.75 16.57 -23.74
N ASP A 250 6.55 16.10 -24.08
CA ASP A 250 5.31 16.41 -23.36
C ASP A 250 5.07 15.54 -22.12
N MET A 251 5.95 14.54 -21.87
CA MET A 251 5.87 13.60 -20.76
C MET A 251 7.09 13.69 -19.83
N GLU A 252 6.99 13.09 -18.66
CA GLU A 252 8.07 12.98 -17.69
C GLU A 252 8.42 11.51 -17.42
N VAL A 253 9.69 11.24 -17.11
CA VAL A 253 10.13 9.90 -16.72
C VAL A 253 9.60 9.55 -15.33
N ASN A 254 9.07 8.35 -15.19
CA ASN A 254 8.78 7.72 -13.92
C ASN A 254 9.98 6.86 -13.52
N GLU A 255 10.68 7.26 -12.46
CA GLU A 255 11.90 6.59 -12.01
C GLU A 255 11.66 5.15 -11.56
N THR A 256 10.51 4.87 -10.94
CA THR A 256 10.13 3.49 -10.53
C THR A 256 9.94 2.60 -11.76
N LYS A 257 9.19 3.05 -12.76
CA LYS A 257 9.01 2.29 -14.01
C LYS A 257 10.34 2.07 -14.74
N LEU A 258 11.20 3.10 -14.78
CA LEU A 258 12.54 2.99 -15.38
C LEU A 258 13.42 1.99 -14.62
N ALA A 259 13.43 2.04 -13.28
CA ALA A 259 14.16 1.08 -12.45
C ALA A 259 13.65 -0.36 -12.66
N ASN A 260 12.33 -0.54 -12.74
CA ASN A 260 11.71 -1.84 -13.01
C ASN A 260 12.07 -2.38 -14.40
N ALA A 261 12.02 -1.55 -15.44
CA ALA A 261 12.42 -1.93 -16.80
C ALA A 261 13.89 -2.38 -16.86
N LEU A 262 14.77 -1.75 -16.09
CA LEU A 262 16.18 -2.08 -15.95
C LEU A 262 16.45 -3.26 -14.99
N LYS A 263 15.46 -3.69 -14.21
CA LYS A 263 15.63 -4.58 -13.04
C LYS A 263 16.71 -4.03 -12.09
N ALA A 264 16.77 -2.72 -11.96
CA ALA A 264 17.81 -2.04 -11.21
C ALA A 264 17.59 -2.16 -9.69
N LYS A 265 18.65 -2.46 -8.96
CA LYS A 265 18.68 -2.39 -7.50
C LYS A 265 18.63 -0.94 -6.98
N GLU A 266 19.31 -0.05 -7.69
CA GLU A 266 19.41 1.38 -7.38
C GLU A 266 19.38 2.18 -8.69
N LEU A 267 18.71 3.32 -8.65
CA LEU A 267 18.68 4.30 -9.73
C LEU A 267 18.86 5.68 -9.13
N ARG A 268 19.74 6.50 -9.73
CA ARG A 268 19.90 7.90 -9.38
C ARG A 268 20.14 8.74 -10.62
N VAL A 269 19.83 10.01 -10.53
CA VAL A 269 20.17 10.97 -11.58
C VAL A 269 21.69 11.03 -11.78
N ALA A 270 22.14 11.05 -13.02
CA ALA A 270 23.54 11.22 -13.37
C ALA A 270 23.98 12.68 -13.16
N ASN A 271 25.21 12.88 -12.73
CA ASN A 271 25.81 14.22 -12.69
C ASN A 271 26.41 14.63 -14.04
N ASP A 272 26.75 15.91 -14.18
CA ASP A 272 27.27 16.48 -15.43
C ASP A 272 28.57 15.82 -15.91
N GLU A 273 29.42 15.35 -15.01
CA GLU A 273 30.68 14.68 -15.36
C GLU A 273 30.41 13.30 -15.96
N GLU A 274 29.48 12.55 -15.38
CA GLU A 274 29.04 11.25 -15.86
C GLU A 274 28.38 11.37 -17.25
N ILE A 275 27.53 12.40 -17.44
CA ILE A 275 26.90 12.70 -18.73
C ILE A 275 27.95 12.98 -19.80
N ARG A 276 28.92 13.85 -19.50
CA ARG A 276 30.01 14.20 -20.43
C ARG A 276 30.94 13.00 -20.72
N ALA A 277 31.24 12.17 -19.72
CA ALA A 277 32.04 10.97 -19.89
C ALA A 277 31.39 9.96 -20.85
N ALA A 278 30.05 9.91 -20.88
CA ALA A 278 29.29 9.06 -21.80
C ALA A 278 29.19 9.66 -23.24
N GLY A 279 29.69 10.88 -23.45
CA GLY A 279 29.66 11.56 -24.75
C GLY A 279 28.39 12.39 -25.01
N ALA A 280 27.60 12.66 -23.96
CA ALA A 280 26.44 13.52 -24.02
C ALA A 280 26.75 14.93 -23.45
N VAL A 281 25.88 15.90 -23.72
CA VAL A 281 26.01 17.26 -23.21
C VAL A 281 24.77 17.64 -22.41
N PRO A 282 24.91 18.01 -21.11
CA PRO A 282 23.79 18.45 -20.29
C PRO A 282 22.99 19.56 -20.97
N GLY A 283 21.65 19.43 -21.01
CA GLY A 283 20.76 20.37 -21.68
C GLY A 283 20.65 20.23 -23.21
N TYR A 284 21.56 19.48 -23.85
CA TYR A 284 21.58 19.22 -25.30
C TYR A 284 21.75 17.72 -25.61
N GLY A 285 21.40 16.86 -24.68
CA GLY A 285 21.67 15.43 -24.76
C GLY A 285 20.64 14.64 -25.58
N SER A 286 21.10 13.53 -26.16
CA SER A 286 20.29 12.50 -26.82
C SER A 286 20.98 11.14 -26.73
N ALA A 287 20.30 10.06 -27.16
CA ALA A 287 20.92 8.74 -27.27
C ALA A 287 21.88 8.58 -28.48
N ILE A 288 21.89 9.56 -29.39
CA ILE A 288 22.68 9.50 -30.62
C ILE A 288 24.17 9.66 -30.31
N GLY A 289 24.98 8.64 -30.60
CA GLY A 289 26.42 8.68 -30.40
C GLY A 289 26.90 8.50 -28.95
N VAL A 290 26.02 8.28 -27.99
CA VAL A 290 26.38 7.94 -26.62
C VAL A 290 27.03 6.55 -26.57
N ARG A 291 28.04 6.40 -25.69
CA ARG A 291 28.84 5.17 -25.57
C ARG A 291 28.72 4.58 -24.18
N ASN A 292 28.83 3.25 -24.11
CA ASN A 292 28.84 2.50 -22.84
C ASN A 292 27.62 2.80 -21.92
N ALA A 293 26.45 3.01 -22.55
CA ALA A 293 25.20 3.29 -21.85
C ALA A 293 24.17 2.20 -22.18
N ILE A 294 23.27 1.94 -21.24
CA ILE A 294 22.01 1.26 -21.52
C ILE A 294 21.04 2.30 -22.04
N VAL A 295 20.51 2.09 -23.24
CA VAL A 295 19.51 2.99 -23.84
C VAL A 295 18.13 2.40 -23.62
N VAL A 296 17.28 3.13 -22.91
CA VAL A 296 15.86 2.82 -22.68
C VAL A 296 15.01 3.84 -23.43
N VAL A 297 14.02 3.40 -24.17
CA VAL A 297 13.06 4.32 -24.79
C VAL A 297 11.65 4.02 -24.33
N ASP A 298 10.89 5.11 -24.11
CA ASP A 298 9.46 5.00 -23.85
C ASP A 298 8.74 4.37 -25.06
N ASP A 299 7.72 3.57 -24.79
CA ASP A 299 6.96 2.86 -25.84
C ASP A 299 6.22 3.81 -26.81
N ALA A 300 6.08 5.10 -26.49
CA ALA A 300 5.60 6.11 -27.43
C ALA A 300 6.66 6.57 -28.45
N ILE A 301 7.95 6.35 -28.19
CA ILE A 301 9.04 6.81 -29.07
C ILE A 301 9.04 6.09 -30.43
N PRO A 302 8.91 4.75 -30.53
CA PRO A 302 8.88 4.04 -31.80
C PRO A 302 7.76 4.48 -32.75
N VAL A 303 6.65 5.00 -32.20
CA VAL A 303 5.49 5.48 -32.96
C VAL A 303 5.45 6.99 -33.14
N SER A 304 6.51 7.69 -32.72
CA SER A 304 6.66 9.15 -32.80
C SER A 304 7.79 9.54 -33.76
N PRO A 305 7.53 9.64 -35.07
CA PRO A 305 8.58 10.00 -36.05
C PRO A 305 8.94 11.49 -36.00
N ASN A 306 10.14 11.80 -36.50
CA ASN A 306 10.62 13.16 -36.76
C ASN A 306 10.69 14.05 -35.49
N LEU A 307 11.05 13.48 -34.36
CA LEU A 307 11.24 14.23 -33.13
C LEU A 307 12.48 15.12 -33.17
N VAL A 308 12.45 16.21 -32.44
CA VAL A 308 13.62 17.08 -32.21
C VAL A 308 14.35 16.58 -30.96
N ALA A 309 15.62 16.21 -31.09
CA ALA A 309 16.47 15.73 -30.01
C ALA A 309 17.74 16.57 -29.84
N GLY A 310 18.42 16.46 -28.71
CA GLY A 310 19.73 17.09 -28.51
C GLY A 310 20.77 16.58 -29.52
N ALA A 311 21.68 17.44 -29.93
CA ALA A 311 22.77 17.09 -30.84
C ALA A 311 24.01 16.55 -30.10
N ASN A 312 23.98 16.42 -28.78
CA ASN A 312 25.17 16.20 -27.92
C ASN A 312 26.27 17.24 -28.16
N GLU A 313 25.85 18.45 -28.54
CA GLU A 313 26.70 19.60 -28.78
C GLU A 313 26.01 20.87 -28.22
N GLU A 314 26.73 21.68 -27.46
CA GLU A 314 26.21 22.87 -26.84
C GLU A 314 25.66 23.85 -27.88
N GLY A 315 24.41 24.32 -27.69
CA GLY A 315 23.73 25.24 -28.59
C GLY A 315 23.15 24.62 -29.86
N TYR A 316 23.08 23.28 -29.98
CA TYR A 316 22.53 22.61 -31.16
C TYR A 316 21.56 21.47 -30.83
N HIS A 317 20.57 21.34 -31.71
CA HIS A 317 19.64 20.21 -31.74
C HIS A 317 19.59 19.57 -33.12
N LEU A 318 19.02 18.35 -33.20
CA LEU A 318 18.76 17.60 -34.40
C LEU A 318 17.26 17.54 -34.65
N LEU A 319 16.81 18.08 -35.81
CA LEU A 319 15.44 17.89 -36.30
C LEU A 319 15.30 16.52 -36.93
N ASN A 320 14.08 15.98 -36.95
CA ASN A 320 13.69 14.76 -37.63
C ASN A 320 14.46 13.52 -37.22
N THR A 321 14.76 13.40 -35.92
CA THR A 321 15.35 12.17 -35.37
C THR A 321 14.31 11.07 -35.30
N ASN A 322 14.70 9.85 -35.65
CA ASN A 322 13.82 8.70 -35.69
C ASN A 322 14.47 7.49 -35.01
N TYR A 323 13.75 6.86 -34.07
CA TYR A 323 14.12 5.59 -33.50
C TYR A 323 14.25 4.51 -34.60
N GLY A 324 15.20 3.61 -34.45
CA GLY A 324 15.48 2.53 -35.41
C GLY A 324 16.37 2.93 -36.58
N ARG A 325 16.40 4.26 -36.96
CA ARG A 325 17.29 4.80 -37.99
C ARG A 325 18.52 5.47 -37.39
N ASP A 326 18.34 6.40 -36.46
CA ASP A 326 19.39 7.28 -35.95
C ASP A 326 20.01 6.77 -34.65
N TYR A 327 19.26 5.99 -33.90
CA TYR A 327 19.70 5.29 -32.69
C TYR A 327 18.84 4.04 -32.45
N GLN A 328 19.34 3.15 -31.59
CA GLN A 328 18.66 1.94 -31.15
C GLN A 328 18.53 1.97 -29.63
N ALA A 329 17.61 1.18 -29.09
CA ALA A 329 17.45 0.99 -27.66
C ALA A 329 17.72 -0.46 -27.28
N ASP A 330 18.26 -0.64 -26.06
CA ASP A 330 18.37 -1.96 -25.44
C ASP A 330 17.02 -2.42 -24.89
N ILE A 331 16.19 -1.44 -24.42
CA ILE A 331 14.88 -1.69 -23.82
C ILE A 331 13.85 -0.69 -24.36
N VAL A 332 12.68 -1.20 -24.74
CA VAL A 332 11.49 -0.41 -25.04
C VAL A 332 10.43 -0.75 -24.00
N ALA A 333 10.00 0.22 -23.21
CA ALA A 333 9.04 0.01 -22.13
C ALA A 333 8.24 1.28 -21.83
N ASP A 334 7.08 1.14 -21.19
CA ASP A 334 6.38 2.29 -20.60
C ASP A 334 7.20 2.81 -19.41
N ILE A 335 7.80 3.99 -19.57
CA ILE A 335 8.55 4.71 -18.53
C ILE A 335 7.96 6.09 -18.24
N ALA A 336 6.78 6.38 -18.78
CA ALA A 336 6.13 7.68 -18.59
C ALA A 336 5.37 7.76 -17.26
N ALA A 337 5.49 8.91 -16.61
CA ALA A 337 4.72 9.25 -15.40
C ALA A 337 3.30 9.69 -15.80
N ALA A 338 2.29 8.96 -15.35
CA ALA A 338 0.90 9.36 -15.47
C ALA A 338 0.58 10.56 -14.57
N ARG A 339 -0.34 11.42 -14.99
CA ARG A 339 -0.74 12.65 -14.29
C ARG A 339 -2.25 12.77 -14.21
N GLU A 340 -2.71 13.62 -13.32
CA GLU A 340 -4.11 14.06 -13.31
C GLU A 340 -4.49 14.66 -14.66
N GLY A 341 -5.64 14.24 -15.20
CA GLY A 341 -6.15 14.65 -16.50
C GLY A 341 -5.70 13.79 -17.68
N ASP A 342 -4.70 12.91 -17.54
CA ASP A 342 -4.36 11.93 -18.56
C ASP A 342 -5.51 10.95 -18.77
N LEU A 343 -5.67 10.42 -19.98
CA LEU A 343 -6.70 9.46 -20.30
C LEU A 343 -6.35 8.08 -19.70
N SER A 344 -7.29 7.48 -18.96
CA SER A 344 -7.12 6.15 -18.36
C SER A 344 -6.71 5.11 -19.40
N PRO A 345 -6.02 4.01 -19.02
CA PRO A 345 -5.49 3.02 -19.97
C PRO A 345 -6.59 2.29 -20.77
N ASP A 346 -7.80 2.23 -20.26
CA ASP A 346 -8.99 1.69 -20.94
C ASP A 346 -9.76 2.74 -21.78
N GLY A 347 -9.35 3.99 -21.72
CA GLY A 347 -9.96 5.09 -22.47
C GLY A 347 -11.31 5.56 -21.95
N ALA A 348 -11.74 5.11 -20.76
CA ALA A 348 -13.06 5.42 -20.24
C ALA A 348 -13.20 6.89 -19.78
N GLY A 349 -12.14 7.49 -19.23
CA GLY A 349 -12.19 8.85 -18.72
C GLY A 349 -10.83 9.37 -18.25
N PRO A 350 -10.77 10.63 -17.77
CA PRO A 350 -9.55 11.21 -17.26
C PRO A 350 -9.17 10.66 -15.90
N LEU A 351 -7.87 10.52 -15.65
CA LEU A 351 -7.32 10.16 -14.36
C LEU A 351 -7.44 11.34 -13.38
N LYS A 352 -7.82 11.02 -12.14
CA LYS A 352 -7.92 11.95 -11.02
C LYS A 352 -6.89 11.58 -9.96
N ALA A 353 -6.12 12.55 -9.49
CA ALA A 353 -5.16 12.34 -8.41
C ALA A 353 -5.87 12.44 -7.06
N VAL A 354 -5.74 11.40 -6.25
CA VAL A 354 -6.26 11.34 -4.88
C VAL A 354 -5.16 10.92 -3.91
N ARG A 355 -5.34 11.26 -2.62
CA ARG A 355 -4.41 10.85 -1.57
C ARG A 355 -4.97 9.67 -0.80
N GLY A 356 -4.09 8.75 -0.39
CA GLY A 356 -4.46 7.57 0.38
C GLY A 356 -3.42 7.14 1.40
N VAL A 357 -3.87 6.32 2.33
CA VAL A 357 -3.03 5.59 3.30
C VAL A 357 -3.16 4.11 2.99
N GLU A 358 -2.03 3.44 2.75
CA GLU A 358 -1.96 1.99 2.62
C GLU A 358 -2.28 1.34 3.98
N VAL A 359 -3.35 0.55 4.05
CA VAL A 359 -3.76 -0.19 5.26
C VAL A 359 -3.44 -1.68 5.19
N GLY A 360 -3.06 -2.18 4.04
CA GLY A 360 -2.58 -3.54 3.81
C GLY A 360 -2.15 -3.75 2.38
N ASN A 361 -1.40 -4.82 2.15
CA ASN A 361 -0.94 -5.22 0.83
C ASN A 361 -0.90 -6.74 0.68
N ILE A 362 -0.90 -7.17 -0.57
CA ILE A 362 -0.79 -8.57 -0.97
C ILE A 362 0.21 -8.68 -2.12
N PHE A 363 1.07 -9.71 -2.07
CA PHE A 363 2.15 -9.94 -3.03
C PHE A 363 2.17 -11.36 -3.55
N GLU A 364 2.32 -11.52 -4.86
CA GLU A 364 2.77 -12.76 -5.46
C GLU A 364 4.30 -12.80 -5.43
N LEU A 365 4.88 -13.47 -4.44
CA LEU A 365 6.33 -13.59 -4.30
C LEU A 365 6.95 -14.57 -5.30
N GLY A 366 6.16 -15.57 -5.74
CA GLY A 366 6.63 -16.66 -6.57
C GLY A 366 7.69 -17.52 -5.89
N THR A 367 8.81 -17.76 -6.53
CA THR A 367 9.88 -18.65 -6.04
C THR A 367 11.07 -17.88 -5.45
N ARG A 368 11.02 -16.57 -5.35
CA ARG A 368 12.15 -15.72 -4.94
C ARG A 368 12.82 -16.17 -3.63
N TYR A 369 12.03 -16.39 -2.59
CA TYR A 369 12.55 -16.78 -1.28
C TYR A 369 12.83 -18.27 -1.20
N SER A 370 11.97 -19.10 -1.78
CA SER A 370 12.14 -20.55 -1.79
C SER A 370 13.38 -20.99 -2.55
N GLU A 371 13.69 -20.39 -3.69
CA GLU A 371 14.94 -20.65 -4.43
C GLU A 371 16.16 -20.19 -3.65
N ALA A 372 16.12 -18.96 -3.08
CA ALA A 372 17.25 -18.41 -2.35
C ALA A 372 17.61 -19.22 -1.09
N LEU A 373 16.61 -19.75 -0.36
CA LEU A 373 16.81 -20.54 0.87
C LEU A 373 16.78 -22.05 0.62
N GLY A 374 16.69 -22.53 -0.63
CA GLY A 374 16.65 -23.96 -0.96
C GLY A 374 15.39 -24.68 -0.47
N CYS A 375 14.27 -23.97 -0.43
CA CYS A 375 12.98 -24.49 0.01
C CYS A 375 12.28 -25.22 -1.14
N THR A 376 12.49 -26.55 -1.23
CA THR A 376 11.99 -27.40 -2.31
C THR A 376 11.16 -28.56 -1.79
N PHE A 377 10.24 -29.06 -2.62
CA PHE A 377 9.44 -30.25 -2.40
C PHE A 377 9.54 -31.20 -3.59
N LEU A 378 9.25 -32.47 -3.38
CA LEU A 378 9.15 -33.46 -4.47
C LEU A 378 7.73 -33.42 -5.05
N ASP A 379 7.65 -33.21 -6.36
CA ASP A 379 6.39 -33.26 -7.11
C ASP A 379 5.87 -34.69 -7.32
N ARG A 380 4.79 -34.84 -8.08
CA ARG A 380 4.19 -36.17 -8.35
C ARG A 380 5.10 -37.10 -9.13
N ASN A 381 6.09 -36.56 -9.84
CA ASN A 381 7.06 -37.31 -10.62
C ASN A 381 8.35 -37.58 -9.85
N GLY A 382 8.48 -37.09 -8.62
CA GLY A 382 9.70 -37.19 -7.82
C GLY A 382 10.74 -36.12 -8.16
N GLU A 383 10.38 -35.07 -8.91
CA GLU A 383 11.26 -33.96 -9.26
C GLU A 383 11.22 -32.90 -8.15
N ALA A 384 12.39 -32.38 -7.78
CA ALA A 384 12.49 -31.29 -6.82
C ALA A 384 12.06 -29.95 -7.46
N LYS A 385 11.08 -29.28 -6.84
CA LYS A 385 10.58 -27.97 -7.29
C LYS A 385 10.58 -26.99 -6.13
N PRO A 386 10.86 -25.70 -6.39
CA PRO A 386 10.73 -24.67 -5.35
C PRO A 386 9.26 -24.48 -4.98
N VAL A 387 8.99 -24.19 -3.71
CA VAL A 387 7.65 -23.81 -3.24
C VAL A 387 7.29 -22.44 -3.81
N VAL A 388 6.09 -22.29 -4.33
CA VAL A 388 5.57 -21.01 -4.81
C VAL A 388 4.89 -20.30 -3.66
N MET A 389 5.26 -19.04 -3.39
CA MET A 389 4.90 -18.32 -2.17
C MET A 389 4.12 -17.04 -2.47
N GLY A 390 3.14 -16.74 -1.61
CA GLY A 390 2.50 -15.43 -1.51
C GLY A 390 2.70 -14.84 -0.12
N SER A 391 2.66 -13.51 0.00
CA SER A 391 2.75 -12.78 1.26
C SER A 391 1.68 -11.70 1.34
N TYR A 392 0.99 -11.61 2.49
CA TYR A 392 -0.21 -10.80 2.63
C TYR A 392 -0.23 -10.10 4.00
N GLY A 393 -0.07 -8.77 4.04
CA GLY A 393 0.14 -7.98 5.26
C GLY A 393 -0.98 -6.98 5.56
N ILE A 394 -1.35 -6.86 6.85
CA ILE A 394 -2.22 -5.79 7.39
C ILE A 394 -1.55 -5.19 8.62
N GLY A 395 -1.28 -3.89 8.58
CA GLY A 395 -0.80 -3.13 9.74
C GLY A 395 -1.95 -2.83 10.71
N ILE A 396 -2.05 -3.57 11.82
CA ILE A 396 -3.18 -3.48 12.76
C ILE A 396 -3.30 -2.08 13.39
N GLY A 397 -2.17 -1.50 13.82
CA GLY A 397 -2.17 -0.14 14.39
C GLY A 397 -2.56 0.94 13.38
N ARG A 398 -2.06 0.81 12.14
CA ARG A 398 -2.40 1.72 11.03
C ARG A 398 -3.88 1.61 10.66
N LEU A 399 -4.43 0.39 10.59
CA LEU A 399 -5.85 0.16 10.37
C LEU A 399 -6.70 0.85 11.45
N LEU A 400 -6.35 0.68 12.72
CA LEU A 400 -7.04 1.34 13.83
C LEU A 400 -6.99 2.88 13.73
N ALA A 401 -5.82 3.44 13.37
CA ALA A 401 -5.66 4.88 13.18
C ALA A 401 -6.52 5.42 12.03
N CYS A 402 -6.59 4.70 10.91
CA CYS A 402 -7.45 5.07 9.78
C CYS A 402 -8.95 4.98 10.12
N ILE A 403 -9.36 4.00 10.94
CA ILE A 403 -10.73 3.92 11.44
C ILE A 403 -11.03 5.13 12.34
N ALA A 404 -10.13 5.50 13.25
CA ALA A 404 -10.27 6.69 14.09
C ALA A 404 -10.37 7.98 13.28
N GLU A 405 -9.56 8.11 12.22
CA GLU A 405 -9.61 9.26 11.29
C GLU A 405 -10.91 9.32 10.50
N HIS A 406 -11.43 8.16 10.08
CA HIS A 406 -12.69 8.07 9.34
C HIS A 406 -13.91 8.36 10.22
N TYR A 407 -13.87 7.92 11.47
CA TYR A 407 -14.98 8.01 12.43
C TYR A 407 -14.67 9.00 13.55
N CYS A 408 -14.58 10.28 13.21
CA CYS A 408 -14.46 11.37 14.16
C CYS A 408 -15.31 12.57 13.74
N ASP A 409 -15.68 13.40 14.73
CA ASP A 409 -16.30 14.69 14.55
C ASP A 409 -15.59 15.75 15.41
N ASP A 410 -16.12 16.97 15.49
CA ASP A 410 -15.59 18.05 16.33
C ASP A 410 -15.66 17.79 17.85
N LYS A 411 -16.36 16.74 18.30
CA LYS A 411 -16.50 16.33 19.69
C LYS A 411 -15.62 15.15 20.10
N GLY A 412 -15.14 14.36 19.14
CA GLY A 412 -14.30 13.20 19.40
C GLY A 412 -14.57 12.02 18.47
N LEU A 413 -14.27 10.82 18.95
CA LEU A 413 -14.37 9.57 18.17
C LEU A 413 -15.83 9.07 18.09
N MET A 414 -16.09 8.24 17.08
CA MET A 414 -17.37 7.57 16.85
C MET A 414 -17.13 6.10 16.42
N TRP A 415 -16.57 5.30 17.32
CA TRP A 415 -16.16 3.94 16.98
C TRP A 415 -17.29 3.10 16.39
N PRO A 416 -17.07 2.40 15.26
CA PRO A 416 -17.93 1.31 14.85
C PRO A 416 -18.03 0.25 15.94
N VAL A 417 -19.21 -0.35 16.11
CA VAL A 417 -19.45 -1.36 17.16
C VAL A 417 -18.47 -2.54 17.10
N SER A 418 -17.99 -2.87 15.90
CA SER A 418 -17.09 -3.97 15.61
C SER A 418 -15.65 -3.79 16.13
N VAL A 419 -15.22 -2.53 16.32
CA VAL A 419 -13.85 -2.17 16.77
C VAL A 419 -13.84 -1.37 18.07
N ALA A 420 -14.99 -0.96 18.56
CA ALA A 420 -15.12 -0.25 19.83
C ALA A 420 -14.59 -1.13 20.99
N PRO A 421 -13.80 -0.57 21.93
CA PRO A 421 -13.32 -1.32 23.09
C PRO A 421 -14.43 -1.74 24.05
N TYR A 422 -15.56 -1.04 24.03
CA TYR A 422 -16.80 -1.35 24.73
C TYR A 422 -18.00 -0.98 23.85
N HIS A 423 -19.09 -1.71 23.96
CA HIS A 423 -20.32 -1.40 23.22
C HIS A 423 -21.09 -0.24 23.81
N VAL A 424 -21.02 -0.10 25.13
CA VAL A 424 -21.84 0.83 25.92
C VAL A 424 -20.99 1.70 26.83
N HIS A 425 -21.28 2.99 26.87
CA HIS A 425 -20.85 3.92 27.90
C HIS A 425 -22.03 4.20 28.86
N LEU A 426 -22.00 3.58 30.04
CA LEU A 426 -22.98 3.83 31.08
C LEU A 426 -22.53 5.01 31.91
N VAL A 427 -23.30 6.12 31.91
CA VAL A 427 -22.98 7.37 32.60
C VAL A 427 -23.96 7.60 33.76
N LEU A 428 -23.48 7.57 34.99
CA LEU A 428 -24.21 8.01 36.17
C LEU A 428 -24.13 9.55 36.25
N ALA A 429 -25.18 10.23 35.80
CA ALA A 429 -25.20 11.68 35.71
C ALA A 429 -25.53 12.40 37.05
N SER A 430 -26.19 11.72 38.00
CA SER A 430 -26.55 12.26 39.33
C SER A 430 -25.95 11.38 40.41
N GLY A 431 -24.66 11.57 40.68
CA GLY A 431 -23.92 10.76 41.65
C GLY A 431 -24.37 10.92 43.12
N ASP A 432 -25.08 12.02 43.45
CA ASP A 432 -25.62 12.29 44.76
C ASP A 432 -27.05 11.72 44.97
N ASP A 433 -27.62 11.09 43.94
CA ASP A 433 -28.93 10.44 43.98
C ASP A 433 -28.73 8.93 44.17
N ASP A 434 -28.94 8.44 45.40
CA ASP A 434 -28.75 7.04 45.78
C ASP A 434 -29.59 6.10 44.89
N ARG A 435 -30.81 6.47 44.54
CA ARG A 435 -31.67 5.67 43.65
C ARG A 435 -31.10 5.55 42.23
N ALA A 436 -30.53 6.66 41.73
CA ALA A 436 -29.88 6.64 40.41
C ALA A 436 -28.64 5.75 40.44
N ARG A 437 -27.87 5.78 41.52
CA ARG A 437 -26.70 4.95 41.74
C ARG A 437 -27.06 3.45 41.83
N GLU A 438 -28.02 3.10 42.71
CA GLU A 438 -28.47 1.71 42.85
C GLU A 438 -28.96 1.12 41.51
N LEU A 439 -29.69 1.93 40.72
CA LEU A 439 -30.15 1.50 39.40
C LEU A 439 -28.99 1.33 38.41
N ALA A 440 -28.02 2.25 38.39
CA ALA A 440 -26.87 2.18 37.50
C ALA A 440 -26.01 0.94 37.81
N ASP A 441 -25.78 0.68 39.12
CA ASP A 441 -25.03 -0.49 39.58
C ASP A 441 -25.74 -1.82 39.20
N ALA A 442 -27.07 -1.86 39.39
CA ALA A 442 -27.88 -3.02 38.99
C ALA A 442 -27.86 -3.24 37.47
N LEU A 443 -28.09 -2.18 36.67
CA LEU A 443 -28.03 -2.28 35.20
C LEU A 443 -26.66 -2.66 34.69
N TYR A 444 -25.59 -2.16 35.29
CA TYR A 444 -24.22 -2.57 34.96
C TYR A 444 -24.03 -4.08 35.14
N GLY A 445 -24.49 -4.62 36.28
CA GLY A 445 -24.44 -6.07 36.53
C GLY A 445 -25.26 -6.89 35.54
N GLU A 446 -26.46 -6.42 35.16
CA GLU A 446 -27.32 -7.08 34.17
C GLU A 446 -26.67 -7.10 32.78
N LEU A 447 -26.12 -5.96 32.33
CA LEU A 447 -25.43 -5.84 31.04
C LEU A 447 -24.21 -6.76 30.95
N LEU A 448 -23.37 -6.81 32.01
CA LEU A 448 -22.21 -7.73 32.07
C LEU A 448 -22.66 -9.19 32.05
N SER A 449 -23.74 -9.54 32.78
CA SER A 449 -24.30 -10.90 32.79
C SER A 449 -24.79 -11.32 31.41
N ALA A 450 -25.29 -10.36 30.64
CA ALA A 450 -25.70 -10.53 29.24
C ALA A 450 -24.55 -10.44 28.24
N LYS A 451 -23.29 -10.40 28.70
CA LYS A 451 -22.06 -10.32 27.87
C LYS A 451 -21.99 -9.04 27.03
N VAL A 452 -22.62 -7.96 27.45
CA VAL A 452 -22.44 -6.64 26.87
C VAL A 452 -21.21 -6.00 27.48
N GLU A 453 -20.29 -5.52 26.63
CA GLU A 453 -19.08 -4.82 27.08
C GLU A 453 -19.44 -3.37 27.45
N VAL A 454 -19.22 -2.99 28.71
CA VAL A 454 -19.66 -1.71 29.28
C VAL A 454 -18.52 -0.98 29.95
N LEU A 455 -18.34 0.29 29.59
CA LEU A 455 -17.56 1.25 30.34
C LEU A 455 -18.51 2.02 31.27
N TYR A 456 -18.35 1.89 32.59
CA TYR A 456 -19.18 2.56 33.57
C TYR A 456 -18.47 3.80 34.14
N ASP A 457 -19.07 4.99 33.95
CA ASP A 457 -18.59 6.25 34.52
C ASP A 457 -19.39 6.63 35.75
N ASP A 458 -18.93 6.16 36.92
CA ASP A 458 -19.46 6.44 38.24
C ASP A 458 -18.68 7.53 39.00
N ARG A 459 -17.70 8.18 38.33
CA ARG A 459 -16.87 9.24 38.93
C ARG A 459 -17.71 10.36 39.57
N PRO A 460 -17.21 11.03 40.61
CA PRO A 460 -17.90 12.16 41.26
C PRO A 460 -17.74 13.46 40.46
N GLU A 461 -17.88 13.39 39.12
CA GLU A 461 -17.73 14.50 38.19
C GLU A 461 -19.10 15.06 37.76
N ARG A 462 -19.10 16.34 37.32
CA ARG A 462 -20.31 16.99 36.80
C ARG A 462 -20.77 16.30 35.51
N PRO A 463 -22.10 16.20 35.28
CA PRO A 463 -22.64 15.56 34.09
C PRO A 463 -22.03 16.06 32.75
N GLY A 464 -21.78 17.37 32.64
CA GLY A 464 -21.17 17.97 31.44
C GLY A 464 -19.78 17.46 31.15
N VAL A 465 -18.94 17.19 32.17
CA VAL A 465 -17.60 16.61 32.03
C VAL A 465 -17.73 15.18 31.49
N LYS A 466 -18.58 14.36 32.16
CA LYS A 466 -18.81 12.97 31.75
C LYS A 466 -19.35 12.86 30.32
N PHE A 467 -20.23 13.75 29.88
CA PHE A 467 -20.74 13.76 28.52
C PHE A 467 -19.68 14.14 27.48
N ASN A 468 -18.84 15.14 27.82
CA ASN A 468 -17.71 15.49 26.95
C ASN A 468 -16.71 14.32 26.83
N ASP A 469 -16.39 13.66 27.95
CA ASP A 469 -15.52 12.49 27.95
C ASP A 469 -16.14 11.32 27.15
N ALA A 470 -17.45 11.10 27.30
CA ALA A 470 -18.16 10.07 26.55
C ALA A 470 -18.17 10.35 25.04
N ASP A 471 -18.37 11.60 24.64
CA ASP A 471 -18.31 12.00 23.23
C ASP A 471 -16.86 11.92 22.70
N LEU A 472 -15.85 12.29 23.51
CA LEU A 472 -14.43 12.18 23.15
C LEU A 472 -13.99 10.72 22.96
N ILE A 473 -14.37 9.83 23.89
CA ILE A 473 -14.07 8.37 23.82
C ILE A 473 -14.80 7.72 22.65
N GLY A 474 -16.07 8.08 22.42
CA GLY A 474 -16.80 7.74 21.21
C GLY A 474 -17.36 6.32 21.16
N LEU A 475 -17.75 5.71 22.27
CA LEU A 475 -18.39 4.39 22.27
C LEU A 475 -19.76 4.42 21.57
N PRO A 476 -20.16 3.32 20.90
CA PRO A 476 -21.36 3.29 20.05
C PRO A 476 -22.66 3.73 20.70
N LEU A 477 -22.90 3.27 21.95
CA LEU A 477 -24.10 3.57 22.71
C LEU A 477 -23.74 4.27 24.02
N ARG A 478 -24.47 5.34 24.36
CA ARG A 478 -24.42 5.97 25.68
C ARG A 478 -25.74 5.76 26.40
N LEU A 479 -25.68 5.21 27.61
CA LEU A 479 -26.78 5.13 28.57
C LEU A 479 -26.55 6.17 29.62
N THR A 480 -27.56 7.00 29.89
CA THR A 480 -27.48 8.04 30.93
C THR A 480 -28.52 7.80 32.00
N ILE A 481 -28.08 7.63 33.23
CA ILE A 481 -28.93 7.49 34.41
C ILE A 481 -28.73 8.71 35.33
N GLY A 482 -29.83 9.37 35.65
CA GLY A 482 -29.84 10.51 36.56
C GLY A 482 -31.25 10.95 36.85
N SER A 483 -31.41 11.88 37.79
CA SER A 483 -32.72 12.38 38.25
C SER A 483 -33.62 12.84 37.09
N LYS A 484 -33.04 13.44 36.03
CA LYS A 484 -33.82 13.91 34.86
C LYS A 484 -34.38 12.76 34.01
N SER A 485 -33.60 11.74 33.72
CA SER A 485 -34.06 10.59 32.93
C SER A 485 -35.08 9.76 33.74
N LEU A 486 -34.82 9.54 35.02
CA LEU A 486 -35.72 8.84 35.93
C LEU A 486 -37.06 9.55 36.09
N ALA A 487 -37.06 10.90 36.15
CA ALA A 487 -38.30 11.68 36.17
C ALA A 487 -39.14 11.53 34.87
N GLN A 488 -38.50 11.14 33.77
CA GLN A 488 -39.16 10.83 32.49
C GLN A 488 -39.53 9.33 32.36
N GLY A 489 -39.28 8.53 33.41
CA GLY A 489 -39.70 7.15 33.52
C GLY A 489 -38.68 6.11 33.02
N GLY A 490 -37.40 6.48 32.81
CA GLY A 490 -36.45 5.51 32.33
C GLY A 490 -35.00 5.96 32.24
N VAL A 491 -34.24 5.31 31.41
CA VAL A 491 -32.85 5.57 31.09
C VAL A 491 -32.75 6.25 29.71
N GLU A 492 -31.94 7.33 29.62
CA GLU A 492 -31.69 7.94 28.32
C GLU A 492 -30.69 7.08 27.52
N VAL A 493 -31.06 6.68 26.31
CA VAL A 493 -30.25 5.95 25.36
C VAL A 493 -29.94 6.84 24.17
N LYS A 494 -28.67 6.88 23.74
CA LYS A 494 -28.22 7.65 22.57
C LYS A 494 -27.17 6.87 21.80
N ARG A 495 -27.30 6.76 20.49
CA ARG A 495 -26.17 6.37 19.60
C ARG A 495 -25.19 7.52 19.49
N ARG A 496 -23.87 7.26 19.50
CA ARG A 496 -22.84 8.30 19.41
C ARG A 496 -22.91 9.10 18.09
N ASN A 497 -23.22 8.44 17.00
CA ASN A 497 -23.30 9.02 15.66
C ASN A 497 -24.66 9.65 15.31
N ARG A 498 -25.56 9.82 16.27
CA ARG A 498 -26.90 10.46 16.09
C ARG A 498 -27.18 11.44 17.20
N ASP A 499 -27.93 12.48 16.89
CA ASP A 499 -28.38 13.45 17.93
C ASP A 499 -29.64 13.00 18.66
N GLU A 500 -30.39 12.05 18.11
CA GLU A 500 -31.60 11.50 18.71
C GLU A 500 -31.31 10.87 20.08
N ARG A 501 -32.13 11.21 21.05
CA ARG A 501 -32.13 10.63 22.40
C ARG A 501 -33.48 10.00 22.67
N ARG A 502 -33.46 8.82 23.28
CA ARG A 502 -34.67 8.09 23.61
C ARG A 502 -34.68 7.75 25.11
N ILE A 503 -35.83 7.92 25.77
CA ILE A 503 -36.05 7.39 27.12
C ILE A 503 -36.63 6.00 26.98
N VAL A 504 -35.95 5.02 27.55
CA VAL A 504 -36.34 3.61 27.57
C VAL A 504 -36.70 3.23 29.01
N ALA A 505 -37.87 2.61 29.21
CA ALA A 505 -38.29 2.12 30.52
C ALA A 505 -37.25 1.16 31.12
N VAL A 506 -37.03 1.26 32.45
CA VAL A 506 -35.94 0.56 33.13
C VAL A 506 -35.92 -0.95 32.84
N ASP A 507 -37.10 -1.56 32.87
CA ASP A 507 -37.31 -3.01 32.62
C ASP A 507 -37.10 -3.42 31.16
N GLN A 508 -36.97 -2.47 30.24
CA GLN A 508 -36.77 -2.70 28.79
C GLN A 508 -35.34 -2.35 28.32
N VAL A 509 -34.54 -1.72 29.17
CA VAL A 509 -33.22 -1.19 28.75
C VAL A 509 -32.28 -2.30 28.25
N LEU A 510 -32.20 -3.41 28.96
CA LEU A 510 -31.32 -4.52 28.57
C LEU A 510 -31.66 -5.04 27.18
N GLN A 511 -32.95 -5.34 26.93
CA GLN A 511 -33.40 -5.83 25.62
C GLN A 511 -33.15 -4.79 24.52
N HIS A 512 -33.47 -3.52 24.80
CA HIS A 512 -33.24 -2.45 23.84
C HIS A 512 -31.76 -2.29 23.48
N VAL A 513 -30.83 -2.39 24.45
CA VAL A 513 -29.38 -2.33 24.21
C VAL A 513 -28.92 -3.51 23.34
N GLN A 514 -29.41 -4.72 23.63
CA GLN A 514 -29.06 -5.91 22.82
C GLN A 514 -29.56 -5.75 21.38
N ASP A 515 -30.79 -5.26 21.17
CA ASP A 515 -31.38 -5.01 19.85
C ASP A 515 -30.58 -3.94 19.07
N GLU A 516 -30.18 -2.85 19.77
CA GLU A 516 -29.36 -1.78 19.17
C GLU A 516 -27.96 -2.27 18.76
N ILE A 517 -27.30 -3.07 19.61
CA ILE A 517 -26.00 -3.67 19.30
C ILE A 517 -26.13 -4.61 18.09
N ALA A 518 -27.17 -5.47 18.09
CA ALA A 518 -27.41 -6.38 16.96
C ALA A 518 -27.67 -5.61 15.65
N ALA A 519 -28.45 -4.52 15.72
CA ALA A 519 -28.71 -3.66 14.56
C ALA A 519 -27.42 -3.00 14.04
N LEU A 520 -26.54 -2.52 14.95
CA LEU A 520 -25.24 -1.93 14.56
C LEU A 520 -24.32 -2.95 13.90
N PHE A 521 -24.27 -4.20 14.37
CA PHE A 521 -23.51 -5.26 13.72
C PHE A 521 -24.11 -5.60 12.35
N ALA A 522 -25.44 -5.70 12.24
CA ALA A 522 -26.10 -5.95 10.96
C ALA A 522 -25.85 -4.83 9.92
N GLU A 523 -25.79 -3.55 10.37
CA GLU A 523 -25.42 -2.43 9.50
C GLU A 523 -24.01 -2.59 8.93
N ILE A 524 -23.07 -3.15 9.69
CA ILE A 524 -21.68 -3.40 9.26
C ILE A 524 -21.62 -4.65 8.35
N ASP A 525 -22.24 -5.74 8.77
CA ASP A 525 -22.19 -7.00 8.02
C ASP A 525 -22.85 -6.86 6.64
N SER A 526 -23.82 -5.95 6.48
CA SER A 526 -24.43 -5.64 5.19
C SER A 526 -23.46 -5.03 4.16
N ARG A 527 -22.29 -4.56 4.60
CA ARG A 527 -21.22 -4.00 3.73
C ARG A 527 -20.29 -5.09 3.19
N VAL A 528 -20.37 -6.31 3.75
CA VAL A 528 -19.56 -7.44 3.27
C VAL A 528 -20.23 -7.98 2.01
N VAL A 529 -19.60 -7.74 0.88
CA VAL A 529 -20.07 -8.14 -0.45
C VAL A 529 -18.93 -8.82 -1.21
N GLU A 530 -19.29 -9.66 -2.17
CA GLU A 530 -18.32 -10.18 -3.12
C GLU A 530 -17.82 -9.02 -4.00
N VAL A 531 -16.49 -8.97 -4.22
CA VAL A 531 -15.85 -7.93 -5.02
C VAL A 531 -15.19 -8.55 -6.24
N ASP A 532 -15.33 -7.88 -7.38
CA ASP A 532 -14.62 -8.28 -8.58
C ASP A 532 -13.10 -8.07 -8.39
N PHE A 533 -12.33 -9.06 -8.82
CA PHE A 533 -10.89 -8.93 -8.84
C PHE A 533 -10.48 -7.99 -9.98
N VAL A 534 -9.68 -7.00 -9.67
CA VAL A 534 -9.16 -6.03 -10.65
C VAL A 534 -7.72 -6.42 -10.97
N ASP A 535 -7.48 -6.87 -12.21
CA ASP A 535 -6.14 -7.22 -12.72
C ASP A 535 -5.29 -6.00 -12.96
#